data_b8e110212fa8677c722f38e1c8bd13d7
#
_entry.id   b8e110212fa8677c722f38e1c8bd13d7
#
_cell.length_a   1.000
_cell.length_b   1.000
_cell.length_c   1.000
_cell.angle_alpha   90.00
_cell.angle_beta   90.00
_cell.angle_gamma   90.00
#
_symmetry.space_group_name_H-M   'P 1'
#
loop_
_entity.id
_entity.type
_entity.pdbx_description
1 polymer ?
#
loop_
_entity_poly.entity_id
_entity_poly.type
_entity_poly.pdbx_seq_one_letter_code
_entity_poly.pdbx_strand_id
1 'polypeptide(L)'
;MKRILFTIAILLLISVYTYGGVIVLEGNYQGKNLFVQNPFAGSGVGFCTYEVMINDQVTTDEINSSAFEIDFTAFQLELGAEVVVKISHKDDCTPKVLNPEVLKPKSTFEIVTMNIDKDGVLSWTTQNETGILPYVVEQFRWNKLVKVGEEDGKGLKTTNQYSHKIAPHSGENKFRVKQVDYSRRPRYSSAVKFRSTGAPVTFAPQKASKEIIFSEETMFEIYDQYGNIVKKGFGSKVDVENLKKGTYYINYDKEMGKFLKK
;
A
#
# COMPACT_ATOMS: atom_id res chain seq x y z
N MET A 1 40.78 76.76 1.12
CA MET A 1 39.87 75.76 1.72
C MET A 1 39.78 74.56 0.79
N LYS A 2 40.52 73.49 1.11
CA LYS A 2 40.50 72.20 0.36
C LYS A 2 39.49 71.27 1.02
N ARG A 3 38.43 70.87 0.30
CA ARG A 3 37.46 69.81 0.73
C ARG A 3 38.04 68.43 0.40
N ILE A 4 38.29 67.63 1.44
CA ILE A 4 38.70 66.25 1.32
C ILE A 4 37.40 65.43 1.28
N LEU A 5 37.12 64.80 0.12
CA LEU A 5 36.04 63.75 0.00
C LEU A 5 36.59 62.47 0.56
N PHE A 6 35.96 61.98 1.63
CA PHE A 6 36.15 60.64 2.16
C PHE A 6 35.17 59.70 1.42
N THR A 7 35.70 58.87 0.56
CA THR A 7 34.92 57.77 -0.10
C THR A 7 34.97 56.55 0.81
N ILE A 8 33.85 56.24 1.44
CA ILE A 8 33.67 54.98 2.24
C ILE A 8 33.35 53.88 1.24
N ALA A 9 34.29 52.95 1.03
CA ALA A 9 34.05 51.73 0.28
C ALA A 9 33.33 50.72 1.21
N ILE A 10 32.06 50.55 0.98
CA ILE A 10 31.27 49.48 1.64
C ILE A 10 31.63 48.15 0.98
N LEU A 11 32.42 47.32 1.67
CA LEU A 11 32.65 45.93 1.29
C LEU A 11 31.34 45.15 1.58
N LEU A 12 30.57 44.86 0.52
CA LEU A 12 29.47 43.88 0.58
C LEU A 12 30.08 42.48 0.72
N LEU A 13 30.09 41.95 1.92
CA LEU A 13 30.30 40.50 2.16
C LEU A 13 29.08 39.76 1.59
N ILE A 14 29.21 39.26 0.37
CA ILE A 14 28.27 38.30 -0.20
C ILE A 14 28.55 36.97 0.51
N SER A 15 27.76 36.65 1.53
CA SER A 15 27.72 35.29 2.08
C SER A 15 27.10 34.37 1.02
N VAL A 16 27.92 33.57 0.38
CA VAL A 16 27.48 32.48 -0.48
C VAL A 16 26.93 31.40 0.45
N TYR A 17 25.61 31.36 0.60
CA TYR A 17 24.96 30.21 1.22
C TYR A 17 25.02 29.07 0.22
N THR A 18 25.89 28.11 0.45
CA THR A 18 25.82 26.82 -0.25
C THR A 18 24.65 26.06 0.34
N TYR A 19 23.57 25.92 -0.42
CA TYR A 19 22.47 25.05 -0.07
C TYR A 19 22.90 23.61 -0.41
N GLY A 20 23.24 22.82 0.60
CA GLY A 20 23.45 21.41 0.47
C GLY A 20 22.12 20.71 0.16
N GLY A 21 22.19 19.55 -0.51
CA GLY A 21 21.02 18.68 -0.71
C GLY A 21 20.60 17.98 0.59
N VAL A 22 19.35 17.55 0.64
CA VAL A 22 18.82 16.73 1.73
C VAL A 22 18.15 15.49 1.13
N ILE A 23 18.58 14.30 1.55
CA ILE A 23 17.88 13.05 1.27
C ILE A 23 16.88 12.82 2.39
N VAL A 24 15.60 12.67 2.06
CA VAL A 24 14.53 12.35 3.01
C VAL A 24 14.05 10.92 2.79
N LEU A 25 14.05 10.11 3.85
CA LEU A 25 13.47 8.77 3.86
C LEU A 25 12.36 8.74 4.88
N GLU A 26 11.20 8.27 4.47
CA GLU A 26 10.02 8.11 5.31
C GLU A 26 9.61 6.63 5.37
N GLY A 27 9.15 6.18 6.53
CA GLY A 27 8.68 4.82 6.71
C GLY A 27 8.38 4.46 8.14
N ASN A 28 8.50 3.17 8.46
CA ASN A 28 8.24 2.64 9.80
C ASN A 28 9.46 1.86 10.31
N TYR A 29 9.84 2.06 11.55
CA TYR A 29 10.92 1.31 12.19
C TYR A 29 10.60 -0.19 12.24
N GLN A 30 11.48 -1.01 11.67
CA GLN A 30 11.32 -2.48 11.58
C GLN A 30 12.41 -3.23 12.38
N GLY A 31 13.03 -2.58 13.37
CA GLY A 31 14.09 -3.17 14.19
C GLY A 31 15.42 -3.34 13.45
N LYS A 32 15.68 -2.53 12.44
CA LYS A 32 16.91 -2.58 11.64
C LYS A 32 17.43 -1.19 11.38
N ASN A 33 18.76 -1.05 11.31
CA ASN A 33 19.46 0.19 11.02
C ASN A 33 19.63 0.42 9.50
N LEU A 34 19.86 1.68 9.12
CA LEU A 34 20.19 2.06 7.75
C LEU A 34 21.70 2.09 7.56
N PHE A 35 22.16 1.70 6.38
CA PHE A 35 23.55 1.81 5.95
C PHE A 35 23.68 2.82 4.83
N VAL A 36 24.66 3.72 4.96
CA VAL A 36 24.90 4.81 4.03
C VAL A 36 26.33 4.70 3.47
N GLN A 37 26.46 4.67 2.16
CA GLN A 37 27.71 4.90 1.47
C GLN A 37 27.91 6.40 1.34
N ASN A 38 29.01 6.92 1.87
CA ASN A 38 29.29 8.34 2.03
C ASN A 38 30.58 8.72 1.27
N PRO A 39 30.51 9.16 0.02
CA PRO A 39 31.68 9.51 -0.76
C PRO A 39 32.41 10.74 -0.18
N PHE A 40 33.64 10.96 -0.59
CA PHE A 40 34.30 12.23 -0.37
C PHE A 40 33.57 13.37 -1.09
N ALA A 41 33.61 14.57 -0.52
CA ALA A 41 33.13 15.77 -1.17
C ALA A 41 33.94 16.05 -2.43
N GLY A 42 33.32 16.59 -3.46
CA GLY A 42 33.97 16.96 -4.71
C GLY A 42 35.05 18.02 -4.52
N SER A 43 34.96 18.84 -3.49
CA SER A 43 36.00 19.76 -3.04
C SER A 43 37.28 19.07 -2.54
N GLY A 44 37.25 17.74 -2.32
CA GLY A 44 38.36 16.97 -1.77
C GLY A 44 38.56 17.13 -0.27
N VAL A 45 37.70 17.85 0.43
CA VAL A 45 37.80 18.09 1.89
C VAL A 45 36.62 17.42 2.62
N GLY A 46 36.92 16.35 3.33
CA GLY A 46 35.96 15.59 4.15
C GLY A 46 34.95 14.79 3.34
N PHE A 47 34.04 14.15 4.05
CA PHE A 47 32.97 13.35 3.44
C PHE A 47 31.74 14.21 3.05
N CYS A 48 30.85 13.62 2.26
CA CYS A 48 29.72 14.27 1.65
C CYS A 48 28.65 14.65 2.68
N THR A 49 28.28 13.70 3.57
CA THR A 49 27.29 13.93 4.63
C THR A 49 27.88 14.77 5.75
N TYR A 50 27.13 15.78 6.20
CA TYR A 50 27.54 16.62 7.33
C TYR A 50 26.55 16.59 8.51
N GLU A 51 25.32 16.09 8.31
CA GLU A 51 24.32 15.95 9.36
C GLU A 51 23.32 14.84 9.02
N VAL A 52 22.89 14.11 10.04
CA VAL A 52 21.79 13.14 9.96
C VAL A 52 20.81 13.40 11.09
N MET A 53 19.52 13.46 10.74
CA MET A 53 18.44 13.61 11.70
C MET A 53 17.47 12.43 11.61
N ILE A 54 16.95 12.01 12.75
CA ILE A 54 15.84 11.05 12.88
C ILE A 54 14.71 11.76 13.64
N ASN A 55 13.53 11.89 13.02
CA ASN A 55 12.37 12.57 13.61
C ASN A 55 12.76 13.96 14.18
N ASP A 56 13.51 14.75 13.38
CA ASP A 56 14.02 16.08 13.69
C ASP A 56 15.04 16.15 14.86
N GLN A 57 15.56 15.03 15.31
CA GLN A 57 16.66 14.93 16.29
C GLN A 57 17.95 14.54 15.60
N VAL A 58 19.02 15.29 15.82
CA VAL A 58 20.35 14.99 15.25
C VAL A 58 20.88 13.69 15.87
N THR A 59 21.42 12.78 15.02
CA THR A 59 22.05 11.55 15.51
C THR A 59 23.43 11.82 16.09
N THR A 60 23.89 10.89 16.91
CA THR A 60 25.28 10.85 17.43
C THR A 60 26.14 9.87 16.66
N ASP A 61 25.64 9.34 15.54
CA ASP A 61 26.36 8.38 14.71
C ASP A 61 27.65 8.99 14.13
N GLU A 62 28.69 8.17 13.97
CA GLU A 62 29.95 8.59 13.35
C GLU A 62 29.78 8.66 11.83
N ILE A 63 29.45 9.84 11.33
CA ILE A 63 29.20 10.08 9.89
C ILE A 63 30.44 10.48 9.11
N ASN A 64 31.59 10.69 9.77
CA ASN A 64 32.83 11.13 9.12
C ASN A 64 33.66 9.94 8.60
N SER A 65 33.01 9.07 7.86
CA SER A 65 33.62 7.89 7.23
C SER A 65 33.04 7.62 5.84
N SER A 66 33.71 6.78 5.03
CA SER A 66 33.26 6.42 3.67
C SER A 66 31.96 5.60 3.64
N ALA A 67 31.59 5.02 4.75
CA ALA A 67 30.31 4.36 4.97
C ALA A 67 29.99 4.42 6.46
N PHE A 68 28.73 4.63 6.82
CA PHE A 68 28.27 4.67 8.20
C PHE A 68 26.90 4.02 8.36
N GLU A 69 26.60 3.69 9.60
CA GLU A 69 25.31 3.16 10.03
C GLU A 69 24.51 4.27 10.71
N ILE A 70 23.23 4.38 10.41
CA ILE A 70 22.28 5.20 11.17
C ILE A 70 21.63 4.27 12.16
N ASP A 71 21.98 4.42 13.44
CA ASP A 71 21.52 3.58 14.53
C ASP A 71 20.24 4.13 15.17
N PHE A 72 19.15 3.41 15.02
CA PHE A 72 17.86 3.77 15.60
C PHE A 72 17.73 3.41 17.08
N THR A 73 18.63 2.63 17.66
CA THR A 73 18.52 2.15 19.06
C THR A 73 18.56 3.28 20.08
N ALA A 74 19.33 4.35 19.78
CA ALA A 74 19.42 5.53 20.65
C ALA A 74 18.09 6.30 20.77
N PHE A 75 17.16 6.12 19.81
CA PHE A 75 15.89 6.86 19.75
C PHE A 75 14.74 6.12 20.43
N GLN A 76 14.96 4.92 20.97
CA GLN A 76 13.97 4.10 21.68
C GLN A 76 12.66 3.91 20.91
N LEU A 77 12.73 3.79 19.58
CA LEU A 77 11.58 3.62 18.71
C LEU A 77 10.95 2.24 18.91
N GLU A 78 9.63 2.21 19.02
CA GLU A 78 8.88 0.96 18.97
C GLU A 78 8.81 0.41 17.54
N LEU A 79 8.71 -0.91 17.39
CA LEU A 79 8.47 -1.55 16.09
C LEU A 79 7.17 -1.01 15.48
N GLY A 80 7.25 -0.54 14.25
CA GLY A 80 6.13 0.09 13.54
C GLY A 80 5.99 1.60 13.75
N ALA A 81 6.78 2.22 14.64
CA ALA A 81 6.77 3.67 14.80
C ALA A 81 7.17 4.37 13.49
N GLU A 82 6.53 5.49 13.21
CA GLU A 82 6.87 6.33 12.05
C GLU A 82 8.28 6.91 12.21
N VAL A 83 9.03 6.90 11.13
CA VAL A 83 10.41 7.38 11.06
C VAL A 83 10.58 8.26 9.84
N VAL A 84 11.12 9.46 10.08
CA VAL A 84 11.62 10.36 9.05
C VAL A 84 13.13 10.54 9.25
N VAL A 85 13.92 10.09 8.30
CA VAL A 85 15.38 10.26 8.29
C VAL A 85 15.74 11.33 7.29
N LYS A 86 16.48 12.35 7.73
CA LYS A 86 17.01 13.42 6.89
C LYS A 86 18.54 13.32 6.88
N ILE A 87 19.13 13.19 5.70
CA ILE A 87 20.57 13.14 5.47
C ILE A 87 20.97 14.39 4.72
N SER A 88 21.57 15.35 5.40
CA SER A 88 22.06 16.60 4.82
C SER A 88 23.45 16.40 4.25
N HIS A 89 23.65 16.82 3.00
CA HIS A 89 24.91 16.63 2.28
C HIS A 89 25.33 17.83 1.47
N LYS A 90 26.60 17.90 1.09
CA LYS A 90 27.18 18.96 0.26
C LYS A 90 26.66 18.86 -1.18
N ASP A 91 26.65 20.00 -1.90
CA ASP A 91 26.08 20.08 -3.27
C ASP A 91 26.88 19.30 -4.33
N ASP A 92 28.18 19.13 -4.09
CA ASP A 92 29.13 18.53 -5.05
C ASP A 92 29.23 17.01 -4.98
N CYS A 93 28.38 16.37 -4.16
CA CYS A 93 28.34 14.93 -3.93
C CYS A 93 26.98 14.46 -3.41
N THR A 94 26.71 13.17 -3.53
CA THR A 94 25.46 12.58 -3.05
C THR A 94 25.73 11.26 -2.32
N PRO A 95 25.40 11.13 -1.04
CA PRO A 95 25.48 9.87 -0.33
C PRO A 95 24.40 8.89 -0.85
N LYS A 96 24.63 7.59 -0.68
CA LYS A 96 23.71 6.55 -1.14
C LYS A 96 23.27 5.68 0.04
N VAL A 97 21.98 5.64 0.30
CA VAL A 97 21.39 4.68 1.24
C VAL A 97 21.36 3.30 0.58
N LEU A 98 21.95 2.30 1.25
CA LEU A 98 22.14 0.95 0.69
C LEU A 98 20.95 0.03 0.90
N ASN A 99 20.18 0.24 1.98
CA ASN A 99 19.07 -0.64 2.38
C ASN A 99 17.80 0.15 2.79
N PRO A 100 17.28 1.07 1.96
CA PRO A 100 16.13 1.91 2.32
C PRO A 100 14.84 1.09 2.59
N GLU A 101 14.78 -0.14 2.09
CA GLU A 101 13.65 -1.06 2.29
C GLU A 101 13.46 -1.51 3.74
N VAL A 102 14.46 -1.29 4.63
CA VAL A 102 14.31 -1.63 6.05
C VAL A 102 13.30 -0.76 6.78
N LEU A 103 12.93 0.40 6.21
CA LEU A 103 11.88 1.27 6.73
C LEU A 103 10.49 0.96 6.17
N LYS A 104 10.38 0.03 5.21
CA LYS A 104 9.09 -0.32 4.63
C LYS A 104 8.34 -1.29 5.52
N PRO A 105 7.03 -1.06 5.78
CA PRO A 105 6.24 -1.92 6.66
C PRO A 105 6.17 -3.34 6.10
N LYS A 106 6.17 -4.31 7.02
CA LYS A 106 5.99 -5.73 6.72
C LYS A 106 4.61 -6.19 7.18
N SER A 107 4.08 -7.20 6.51
CA SER A 107 2.84 -7.83 6.96
C SER A 107 3.14 -8.78 8.14
N THR A 108 2.88 -8.31 9.35
CA THR A 108 3.16 -9.03 10.61
C THR A 108 1.92 -9.33 11.43
N PHE A 109 0.74 -8.86 11.00
CA PHE A 109 -0.51 -8.95 11.75
C PHE A 109 -0.84 -10.37 12.21
N GLU A 110 -1.45 -10.46 13.37
CA GLU A 110 -2.05 -11.68 13.92
C GLU A 110 -3.53 -11.42 14.16
N ILE A 111 -4.38 -12.36 13.73
CA ILE A 111 -5.83 -12.29 13.96
C ILE A 111 -6.12 -12.70 15.41
N VAL A 112 -6.74 -11.80 16.16
CA VAL A 112 -7.27 -12.06 17.48
C VAL A 112 -8.70 -12.62 17.38
N THR A 113 -9.55 -11.95 16.61
CA THR A 113 -10.93 -12.40 16.32
C THR A 113 -11.26 -12.11 14.87
N MET A 114 -12.15 -12.92 14.28
CA MET A 114 -12.71 -12.67 12.96
C MET A 114 -14.06 -13.36 12.84
N ASN A 115 -15.11 -12.59 12.54
CA ASN A 115 -16.48 -13.11 12.43
C ASN A 115 -17.28 -12.29 11.39
N ILE A 116 -18.43 -12.82 11.02
CA ILE A 116 -19.40 -12.13 10.17
C ILE A 116 -20.75 -12.16 10.93
N ASP A 117 -21.34 -10.98 11.12
CA ASP A 117 -22.63 -10.87 11.78
C ASP A 117 -23.80 -11.21 10.82
N LYS A 118 -25.02 -11.25 11.38
CA LYS A 118 -26.25 -11.52 10.62
C LYS A 118 -26.55 -10.48 9.54
N ASP A 119 -26.03 -9.27 9.70
CA ASP A 119 -26.23 -8.17 8.78
C ASP A 119 -25.16 -8.17 7.65
N GLY A 120 -24.27 -9.16 7.64
CA GLY A 120 -23.22 -9.28 6.63
C GLY A 120 -22.11 -8.27 6.81
N VAL A 121 -21.74 -7.95 8.05
CA VAL A 121 -20.53 -7.18 8.34
C VAL A 121 -19.44 -8.14 8.79
N LEU A 122 -18.39 -8.25 7.98
CA LEU A 122 -17.16 -8.94 8.34
C LEU A 122 -16.37 -8.03 9.28
N SER A 123 -16.15 -8.47 10.52
CA SER A 123 -15.34 -7.76 11.50
C SER A 123 -14.13 -8.60 11.87
N TRP A 124 -12.97 -7.97 12.03
CA TRP A 124 -11.77 -8.63 12.53
C TRP A 124 -10.96 -7.72 13.42
N THR A 125 -10.27 -8.33 14.34
CA THR A 125 -9.37 -7.68 15.28
C THR A 125 -7.96 -8.25 15.08
N THR A 126 -6.97 -7.38 15.03
CA THR A 126 -5.58 -7.75 14.86
C THR A 126 -4.72 -7.21 15.99
N GLN A 127 -3.50 -7.72 16.08
CA GLN A 127 -2.39 -7.20 16.87
C GLN A 127 -1.07 -7.39 16.09
N ASN A 128 0.02 -6.79 16.58
CA ASN A 128 1.37 -6.93 16.04
C ASN A 128 1.53 -6.40 14.60
N GLU A 129 0.76 -5.37 14.22
CA GLU A 129 1.04 -4.64 12.98
C GLU A 129 2.29 -3.75 13.16
N THR A 130 3.12 -3.67 12.13
CA THR A 130 4.38 -2.89 12.15
C THR A 130 4.43 -1.85 11.03
N GLY A 131 3.31 -1.19 10.79
CA GLY A 131 3.13 -0.12 9.82
C GLY A 131 1.85 -0.29 9.00
N ILE A 132 1.46 0.78 8.34
CA ILE A 132 0.21 0.86 7.57
C ILE A 132 0.32 0.03 6.29
N LEU A 133 -0.49 -1.03 6.19
CA LEU A 133 -0.66 -1.85 4.99
C LEU A 133 -2.15 -2.14 4.79
N PRO A 134 -2.67 -2.06 3.55
CA PRO A 134 -4.07 -2.33 3.29
C PRO A 134 -4.41 -3.81 3.49
N TYR A 135 -5.60 -4.05 4.03
CA TYR A 135 -6.24 -5.36 4.07
C TYR A 135 -7.10 -5.56 2.84
N VAL A 136 -6.82 -6.59 2.05
CA VAL A 136 -7.68 -7.03 0.95
C VAL A 136 -8.63 -8.07 1.49
N VAL A 137 -9.95 -7.82 1.37
CA VAL A 137 -11.00 -8.81 1.68
C VAL A 137 -11.19 -9.69 0.45
N GLU A 138 -11.02 -10.99 0.63
CA GLU A 138 -11.19 -12.00 -0.42
C GLU A 138 -12.37 -12.91 -0.10
N GLN A 139 -13.19 -13.19 -1.12
CA GLN A 139 -14.29 -14.15 -1.07
C GLN A 139 -13.98 -15.31 -2.01
N PHE A 140 -14.21 -16.54 -1.54
CA PHE A 140 -14.14 -17.73 -2.40
C PHE A 140 -15.44 -17.86 -3.20
N ARG A 141 -15.35 -17.72 -4.52
CA ARG A 141 -16.43 -17.96 -5.49
C ARG A 141 -15.85 -18.39 -6.84
N TRP A 142 -16.63 -19.14 -7.61
CA TRP A 142 -16.22 -19.61 -8.94
C TRP A 142 -14.88 -20.34 -8.93
N ASN A 143 -14.65 -21.16 -7.90
CA ASN A 143 -13.40 -21.92 -7.66
C ASN A 143 -12.12 -21.05 -7.52
N LYS A 144 -12.25 -19.78 -7.19
CA LYS A 144 -11.12 -18.87 -6.96
C LYS A 144 -11.39 -17.90 -5.82
N LEU A 145 -10.34 -17.27 -5.32
CA LEU A 145 -10.44 -16.15 -4.38
C LEU A 145 -10.54 -14.86 -5.17
N VAL A 146 -11.59 -14.10 -4.91
CA VAL A 146 -11.88 -12.84 -5.59
C VAL A 146 -11.80 -11.71 -4.58
N LYS A 147 -11.08 -10.63 -4.91
CA LYS A 147 -11.09 -9.40 -4.11
C LYS A 147 -12.50 -8.81 -4.14
N VAL A 148 -13.08 -8.62 -2.96
CA VAL A 148 -14.42 -8.05 -2.78
C VAL A 148 -14.42 -6.75 -1.99
N GLY A 149 -13.28 -6.39 -1.40
CA GLY A 149 -13.10 -5.14 -0.68
C GLY A 149 -11.66 -4.88 -0.27
N GLU A 150 -11.45 -3.71 0.29
CA GLU A 150 -10.17 -3.29 0.85
C GLU A 150 -10.43 -2.33 2.02
N GLU A 151 -9.63 -2.46 3.08
CA GLU A 151 -9.65 -1.59 4.25
C GLU A 151 -8.23 -1.16 4.58
N ASP A 152 -8.05 0.11 4.90
CA ASP A 152 -6.74 0.62 5.30
C ASP A 152 -6.32 0.04 6.64
N GLY A 153 -5.09 -0.46 6.73
CA GLY A 153 -4.49 -0.90 7.98
C GLY A 153 -4.19 0.28 8.89
N LYS A 154 -4.21 0.06 10.20
CA LYS A 154 -3.86 1.08 11.21
C LYS A 154 -2.37 1.04 11.57
N GLY A 155 -1.71 -0.08 11.33
CA GLY A 155 -0.28 -0.24 11.53
C GLY A 155 0.17 -0.27 12.99
N LEU A 156 -0.74 -0.35 13.96
CA LEU A 156 -0.42 -0.29 15.37
C LEU A 156 -0.06 -1.69 15.91
N LYS A 157 0.95 -1.76 16.77
CA LYS A 157 1.34 -2.99 17.47
C LYS A 157 0.27 -3.49 18.44
N THR A 158 -0.52 -2.56 18.98
CA THR A 158 -1.64 -2.84 19.87
C THR A 158 -2.84 -3.41 19.10
N THR A 159 -3.96 -3.58 19.76
CA THR A 159 -5.20 -4.08 19.15
C THR A 159 -5.79 -3.09 18.14
N ASN A 160 -6.01 -3.57 16.91
CA ASN A 160 -6.67 -2.84 15.83
C ASN A 160 -8.00 -3.52 15.49
N GLN A 161 -9.03 -2.74 15.20
CA GLN A 161 -10.35 -3.23 14.82
C GLN A 161 -10.72 -2.75 13.42
N TYR A 162 -11.27 -3.65 12.62
CA TYR A 162 -11.69 -3.44 11.24
C TYR A 162 -13.08 -4.00 10.98
N SER A 163 -13.76 -3.43 10.01
CA SER A 163 -15.04 -3.94 9.55
C SER A 163 -15.22 -3.68 8.05
N HIS A 164 -15.86 -4.60 7.36
CA HIS A 164 -16.18 -4.48 5.94
C HIS A 164 -17.57 -5.05 5.67
N LYS A 165 -18.42 -4.29 4.98
CA LYS A 165 -19.73 -4.76 4.54
C LYS A 165 -19.55 -5.69 3.35
N ILE A 166 -19.90 -6.98 3.51
CA ILE A 166 -19.79 -7.96 2.42
C ILE A 166 -21.05 -8.00 1.55
N ALA A 167 -20.87 -8.39 0.28
CA ALA A 167 -21.94 -8.76 -0.64
C ALA A 167 -21.88 -10.28 -0.90
N PRO A 168 -22.57 -11.10 -0.07
CA PRO A 168 -22.50 -12.55 -0.18
C PRO A 168 -23.26 -13.02 -1.43
N HIS A 169 -22.80 -14.13 -2.02
CA HIS A 169 -23.60 -14.90 -2.97
C HIS A 169 -24.59 -15.80 -2.22
N SER A 170 -25.53 -16.40 -2.92
CA SER A 170 -26.51 -17.34 -2.35
C SER A 170 -25.80 -18.56 -1.72
N GLY A 171 -26.30 -19.02 -0.57
CA GLY A 171 -25.77 -20.21 0.13
C GLY A 171 -24.48 -19.97 0.93
N GLU A 172 -23.58 -20.96 1.00
CA GLU A 172 -22.36 -20.92 1.82
C GLU A 172 -21.28 -20.07 1.16
N ASN A 173 -20.79 -19.08 1.88
CA ASN A 173 -19.69 -18.20 1.52
C ASN A 173 -18.48 -18.44 2.42
N LYS A 174 -17.28 -18.17 1.90
CA LYS A 174 -16.02 -18.15 2.67
C LYS A 174 -15.27 -16.87 2.39
N PHE A 175 -14.87 -16.18 3.45
CA PHE A 175 -14.11 -14.94 3.37
C PHE A 175 -12.82 -15.05 4.15
N ARG A 176 -11.80 -14.35 3.71
CA ARG A 176 -10.54 -14.14 4.44
C ARG A 176 -10.01 -12.74 4.19
N VAL A 177 -9.10 -12.27 5.03
CA VAL A 177 -8.34 -11.05 4.79
C VAL A 177 -6.90 -11.39 4.43
N LYS A 178 -6.30 -10.53 3.62
CA LYS A 178 -4.94 -10.65 3.14
C LYS A 178 -4.26 -9.30 3.21
N GLN A 179 -2.99 -9.28 3.64
CA GLN A 179 -2.08 -8.16 3.41
C GLN A 179 -0.94 -8.60 2.49
N VAL A 180 -0.37 -7.66 1.75
CA VAL A 180 0.82 -7.87 0.93
C VAL A 180 1.79 -6.74 1.23
N ASP A 181 2.98 -7.07 1.71
CA ASP A 181 4.03 -6.11 2.01
C ASP A 181 4.84 -5.73 0.74
N TYR A 182 5.83 -4.85 0.92
CA TYR A 182 6.71 -4.39 -0.16
C TYR A 182 7.47 -5.51 -0.86
N SER A 183 7.73 -6.65 -0.17
CA SER A 183 8.40 -7.81 -0.75
C SER A 183 7.46 -8.70 -1.59
N ARG A 184 6.19 -8.28 -1.74
CA ARG A 184 5.11 -9.00 -2.42
C ARG A 184 4.78 -10.37 -1.79
N ARG A 185 5.16 -10.59 -0.53
CA ARG A 185 4.80 -11.78 0.23
C ARG A 185 3.42 -11.57 0.87
N PRO A 186 2.43 -12.38 0.50
CA PRO A 186 1.11 -12.27 1.09
C PRO A 186 1.05 -12.97 2.46
N ARG A 187 0.38 -12.32 3.42
CA ARG A 187 -0.04 -12.91 4.69
C ARG A 187 -1.56 -13.01 4.72
N TYR A 188 -2.09 -14.11 5.21
CA TYR A 188 -3.52 -14.42 5.18
C TYR A 188 -4.05 -14.70 6.59
N SER A 189 -5.34 -14.38 6.80
CA SER A 189 -6.11 -14.93 7.91
C SER A 189 -6.58 -16.36 7.59
N SER A 190 -7.05 -17.09 8.61
CA SER A 190 -7.96 -18.20 8.41
C SER A 190 -9.25 -17.70 7.74
N ALA A 191 -9.96 -18.60 7.04
CA ALA A 191 -11.23 -18.26 6.42
C ALA A 191 -12.38 -18.40 7.42
N VAL A 192 -13.32 -17.43 7.37
CA VAL A 192 -14.60 -17.49 8.07
C VAL A 192 -15.72 -17.82 7.10
N LYS A 193 -16.75 -18.53 7.60
CA LYS A 193 -17.91 -18.93 6.82
C LYS A 193 -19.11 -18.05 7.14
N PHE A 194 -19.93 -17.80 6.12
CA PHE A 194 -21.19 -17.12 6.24
C PHE A 194 -22.23 -17.77 5.34
N ARG A 195 -23.43 -18.06 5.85
CA ARG A 195 -24.51 -18.62 5.05
C ARG A 195 -25.54 -17.55 4.75
N SER A 196 -25.59 -17.14 3.49
CA SER A 196 -26.64 -16.26 2.99
C SER A 196 -27.93 -17.05 2.80
N THR A 197 -29.06 -16.42 3.20
CA THR A 197 -30.42 -16.92 2.97
C THR A 197 -31.02 -16.37 1.69
N GLY A 198 -30.30 -15.52 0.95
CA GLY A 198 -30.73 -14.98 -0.35
C GLY A 198 -31.04 -16.09 -1.35
N ALA A 199 -32.04 -15.88 -2.21
CA ALA A 199 -32.35 -16.78 -3.30
C ALA A 199 -31.18 -16.84 -4.32
N PRO A 200 -30.98 -17.97 -5.00
CA PRO A 200 -30.05 -18.04 -6.09
C PRO A 200 -30.38 -17.02 -7.21
N VAL A 201 -29.37 -16.28 -7.65
CA VAL A 201 -29.55 -15.30 -8.74
C VAL A 201 -29.63 -16.03 -10.06
N THR A 202 -30.49 -15.54 -10.95
CA THR A 202 -30.61 -15.99 -12.34
C THR A 202 -30.28 -14.83 -13.29
N PHE A 203 -30.05 -15.12 -14.57
CA PHE A 203 -29.85 -14.08 -15.58
C PHE A 203 -30.64 -14.35 -16.86
N ALA A 204 -31.02 -13.29 -17.53
CA ALA A 204 -31.68 -13.31 -18.85
C ALA A 204 -31.24 -12.05 -19.64
N PRO A 205 -31.37 -12.09 -21.01
CA PRO A 205 -31.70 -13.25 -21.84
C PRO A 205 -30.48 -14.12 -22.16
N GLN A 206 -30.68 -15.36 -22.52
CA GLN A 206 -29.63 -16.28 -22.99
C GLN A 206 -29.11 -15.91 -24.42
N LYS A 207 -29.81 -15.04 -25.14
CA LYS A 207 -29.41 -14.46 -26.43
C LYS A 207 -29.57 -12.94 -26.34
N ALA A 208 -28.49 -12.26 -26.06
CA ALA A 208 -28.47 -10.82 -25.75
C ALA A 208 -27.96 -9.98 -26.92
N SER A 209 -28.62 -8.84 -27.20
CA SER A 209 -28.12 -7.81 -28.11
C SER A 209 -27.54 -6.60 -27.37
N LYS A 210 -28.20 -6.14 -26.29
CA LYS A 210 -27.81 -4.93 -25.55
C LYS A 210 -27.36 -5.20 -24.13
N GLU A 211 -28.14 -5.95 -23.36
CA GLU A 211 -27.87 -6.14 -21.93
C GLU A 211 -28.22 -7.55 -21.44
N ILE A 212 -27.59 -7.92 -20.34
CA ILE A 212 -27.96 -9.06 -19.50
C ILE A 212 -28.54 -8.49 -18.20
N ILE A 213 -29.65 -9.05 -17.74
CA ILE A 213 -30.33 -8.67 -16.51
C ILE A 213 -30.25 -9.85 -15.54
N PHE A 214 -29.87 -9.55 -14.30
CA PHE A 214 -29.89 -10.50 -13.19
C PHE A 214 -31.17 -10.32 -12.36
N SER A 215 -31.64 -11.38 -11.72
CA SER A 215 -32.82 -11.33 -10.84
C SER A 215 -32.60 -10.47 -9.60
N GLU A 216 -31.35 -10.34 -9.14
CA GLU A 216 -30.92 -9.53 -8.00
C GLU A 216 -29.53 -8.96 -8.31
N GLU A 217 -29.10 -7.94 -7.54
CA GLU A 217 -27.74 -7.43 -7.63
C GLU A 217 -26.73 -8.51 -7.29
N THR A 218 -25.75 -8.70 -8.15
CA THR A 218 -24.70 -9.69 -7.95
C THR A 218 -23.37 -9.25 -8.56
N MET A 219 -22.29 -9.79 -8.03
CA MET A 219 -20.99 -9.68 -8.69
C MET A 219 -20.98 -10.60 -9.92
N PHE A 220 -20.43 -10.09 -11.03
CA PHE A 220 -20.32 -10.82 -12.28
C PHE A 220 -18.97 -10.65 -12.96
N GLU A 221 -18.58 -11.66 -13.74
CA GLU A 221 -17.48 -11.61 -14.69
C GLU A 221 -17.92 -12.26 -16.00
N ILE A 222 -17.70 -11.59 -17.13
CA ILE A 222 -17.99 -12.10 -18.46
C ILE A 222 -16.68 -12.38 -19.17
N TYR A 223 -16.58 -13.57 -19.76
CA TYR A 223 -15.40 -14.06 -20.44
C TYR A 223 -15.70 -14.29 -21.93
N ASP A 224 -14.73 -13.98 -22.78
CA ASP A 224 -14.75 -14.40 -24.17
C ASP A 224 -14.41 -15.90 -24.30
N GLN A 225 -14.44 -16.40 -25.53
CA GLN A 225 -14.13 -17.81 -25.85
C GLN A 225 -12.67 -18.20 -25.53
N TYR A 226 -11.78 -17.24 -25.31
CA TYR A 226 -10.38 -17.45 -24.98
C TYR A 226 -10.10 -17.39 -23.46
N GLY A 227 -11.15 -17.12 -22.65
CA GLY A 227 -11.03 -16.99 -21.20
C GLY A 227 -10.59 -15.60 -20.73
N ASN A 228 -10.57 -14.58 -21.58
CA ASN A 228 -10.27 -13.22 -21.17
C ASN A 228 -11.51 -12.58 -20.53
N ILE A 229 -11.34 -11.88 -19.42
CA ILE A 229 -12.42 -11.09 -18.81
C ILE A 229 -12.67 -9.85 -19.68
N VAL A 230 -13.87 -9.78 -20.29
CA VAL A 230 -14.28 -8.65 -21.12
C VAL A 230 -15.18 -7.66 -20.39
N LYS A 231 -15.87 -8.10 -19.34
CA LYS A 231 -16.67 -7.27 -18.42
C LYS A 231 -16.59 -7.86 -17.02
N LYS A 232 -16.59 -7.00 -16.01
CA LYS A 232 -16.75 -7.38 -14.59
C LYS A 232 -17.41 -6.24 -13.84
N GLY A 233 -18.13 -6.56 -12.78
CA GLY A 233 -18.77 -5.55 -11.95
C GLY A 233 -19.68 -6.15 -10.88
N PHE A 234 -20.47 -5.27 -10.27
CA PHE A 234 -21.53 -5.58 -9.32
C PHE A 234 -22.79 -4.80 -9.74
N GLY A 235 -23.95 -5.46 -9.77
CA GLY A 235 -25.22 -4.84 -10.10
C GLY A 235 -26.26 -5.82 -10.58
N SER A 236 -27.45 -5.32 -10.90
CA SER A 236 -28.59 -6.11 -11.43
C SER A 236 -28.59 -6.20 -12.97
N LYS A 237 -27.68 -5.52 -13.66
CA LYS A 237 -27.59 -5.58 -15.13
C LYS A 237 -26.16 -5.27 -15.60
N VAL A 238 -25.84 -5.74 -16.81
CA VAL A 238 -24.60 -5.42 -17.49
C VAL A 238 -24.86 -5.14 -18.97
N ASP A 239 -24.36 -4.01 -19.45
CA ASP A 239 -24.36 -3.67 -20.87
C ASP A 239 -23.36 -4.56 -21.62
N VAL A 240 -23.82 -5.21 -22.69
CA VAL A 240 -23.04 -6.05 -23.59
C VAL A 240 -23.09 -5.57 -25.05
N GLU A 241 -23.64 -4.37 -25.32
CA GLU A 241 -23.86 -3.86 -26.68
C GLU A 241 -22.55 -3.77 -27.48
N ASN A 242 -21.47 -3.36 -26.84
CA ASN A 242 -20.14 -3.22 -27.44
C ASN A 242 -19.34 -4.52 -27.58
N LEU A 243 -19.88 -5.66 -27.14
CA LEU A 243 -19.25 -6.96 -27.38
C LEU A 243 -19.45 -7.44 -28.81
N LYS A 244 -18.44 -8.11 -29.36
CA LYS A 244 -18.55 -8.75 -30.68
C LYS A 244 -19.54 -9.91 -30.63
N LYS A 245 -20.19 -10.22 -31.78
CA LYS A 245 -21.07 -11.40 -31.90
C LYS A 245 -20.31 -12.68 -31.57
N GLY A 246 -20.90 -13.55 -30.76
CA GLY A 246 -20.26 -14.78 -30.34
C GLY A 246 -20.78 -15.33 -29.02
N THR A 247 -20.25 -16.47 -28.62
CA THR A 247 -20.55 -17.09 -27.33
C THR A 247 -19.66 -16.50 -26.23
N TYR A 248 -20.29 -16.16 -25.10
CA TYR A 248 -19.63 -15.66 -23.91
C TYR A 248 -20.00 -16.52 -22.71
N TYR A 249 -19.06 -16.61 -21.76
CA TYR A 249 -19.27 -17.28 -20.49
C TYR A 249 -19.45 -16.21 -19.41
N ILE A 250 -20.31 -16.48 -18.44
CA ILE A 250 -20.64 -15.55 -17.37
C ILE A 250 -20.59 -16.23 -16.02
N ASN A 251 -19.79 -15.68 -15.12
CA ASN A 251 -19.81 -16.00 -13.70
C ASN A 251 -20.72 -14.99 -13.00
N TYR A 252 -21.63 -15.44 -12.17
CA TYR A 252 -22.54 -14.60 -11.39
C TYR A 252 -23.01 -15.36 -10.16
N ASP A 253 -23.42 -14.70 -9.10
CA ASP A 253 -23.73 -15.34 -7.82
C ASP A 253 -22.64 -16.38 -7.44
N LYS A 254 -23.00 -17.64 -7.28
CA LYS A 254 -22.08 -18.79 -7.17
C LYS A 254 -22.01 -19.66 -8.43
N GLU A 255 -22.74 -19.26 -9.47
CA GLU A 255 -22.99 -20.04 -10.69
C GLU A 255 -22.09 -19.57 -11.86
N MET A 256 -21.98 -20.48 -12.83
CA MET A 256 -21.36 -20.21 -14.13
C MET A 256 -22.35 -20.56 -15.24
N GLY A 257 -22.50 -19.66 -16.20
CA GLY A 257 -23.40 -19.81 -17.32
C GLY A 257 -22.77 -19.39 -18.65
N LYS A 258 -23.59 -19.38 -19.70
CA LYS A 258 -23.20 -18.88 -21.03
C LYS A 258 -24.35 -18.16 -21.70
N PHE A 259 -24.04 -17.19 -22.56
CA PHE A 259 -25.01 -16.52 -23.41
C PHE A 259 -24.43 -16.30 -24.82
N LEU A 260 -25.32 -16.11 -25.80
CA LEU A 260 -24.98 -15.77 -27.18
C LEU A 260 -25.17 -14.25 -27.37
N LYS A 261 -24.14 -13.54 -27.74
CA LYS A 261 -24.22 -12.15 -28.22
C LYS A 261 -24.59 -12.13 -29.69
N LYS A 262 -25.73 -11.47 -29.99
CA LYS A 262 -26.27 -11.30 -31.36
C LYS A 262 -25.64 -10.13 -32.12
#